data_e71e4377226b90d86270669d9747c962
#
_entry.id   e71e4377226b90d86270669d9747c962
#
_cell.length_a   1.000
_cell.length_b   1.000
_cell.length_c   1.000
_cell.angle_alpha   90.00
_cell.angle_beta   90.00
_cell.angle_gamma   90.00
#
_symmetry.space_group_name_H-M   'P 1'
#
loop_
_entity.id
_entity.type
_entity.pdbx_description
1 polymer ?
#
loop_
_entity_poly.entity_id
_entity_poly.type
_entity_poly.pdbx_seq_one_letter_code
_entity_poly.pdbx_strand_id
1 'polypeptide(L)'
;VHDLTISNLQDVVDTTLASSKDYKAVMLRLDSLSLHIVSETDEYIIHPDFYLPEPYRFFGNDLRQYWLEPTCDKLKHLRLHYREKPWAYLPYCNLPGLHFPSLKSLSLSRMTFTHEWQVDWITSHGSTLTSVTLEDCPIAHGAFIAMPLRADRYPALEPCESARNDVSRCGEWKYDLRWHHCFQRLNLGLAHLRHFAVTYEPWRPGDTPFEVTADSSARVAVQRYCIFDQDNKGNIWIKPVPGSWSQEDVAAGTAGLRYHCNWKRPPPYPDCEHEDLEALEELLEAVRGRS
;
A
#
# COMPACT_ATOMS: atom_id res chain seq x y z
N VAL A 1 18.77 -2.89 22.04
CA VAL A 1 18.27 -2.38 20.77
C VAL A 1 16.84 -1.94 21.00
N HIS A 2 16.54 -0.68 20.69
CA HIS A 2 15.20 -0.11 20.74
C HIS A 2 14.71 0.31 19.36
N ASP A 3 15.65 0.57 18.46
CA ASP A 3 15.38 0.98 17.08
C ASP A 3 15.98 -0.06 16.13
N LEU A 4 15.16 -0.57 15.22
CA LEU A 4 15.57 -1.53 14.21
C LEU A 4 15.15 -1.02 12.83
N THR A 5 16.15 -0.82 11.97
CA THR A 5 15.93 -0.54 10.55
C THR A 5 16.58 -1.65 9.74
N ILE A 6 15.82 -2.26 8.86
CA ILE A 6 16.31 -3.27 7.93
C ILE A 6 16.09 -2.77 6.51
N SER A 7 17.19 -2.54 5.80
CA SER A 7 17.19 -2.24 4.38
C SER A 7 17.34 -3.54 3.59
N ASN A 8 16.60 -3.67 2.50
CA ASN A 8 16.59 -4.85 1.64
C ASN A 8 16.20 -6.15 2.39
N LEU A 9 15.20 -6.05 3.28
CA LEU A 9 14.59 -7.23 3.87
C LEU A 9 13.92 -8.05 2.77
N GLN A 10 14.39 -9.26 2.55
CA GLN A 10 13.75 -10.17 1.60
C GLN A 10 12.35 -10.54 2.11
N ASP A 11 11.40 -10.70 1.18
CA ASP A 11 10.05 -11.16 1.47
C ASP A 11 9.98 -12.68 1.75
N VAL A 12 11.00 -13.15 2.47
CA VAL A 12 11.14 -14.51 2.97
C VAL A 12 11.59 -14.46 4.42
N VAL A 13 11.04 -15.32 5.27
CA VAL A 13 11.42 -15.39 6.68
C VAL A 13 12.30 -16.60 6.94
N ASP A 14 13.47 -16.35 7.53
CA ASP A 14 14.22 -17.42 8.19
C ASP A 14 13.52 -17.80 9.51
N THR A 15 12.74 -18.88 9.44
CA THR A 15 11.97 -19.37 10.59
C THR A 15 12.85 -19.83 11.75
N THR A 16 14.10 -20.23 11.49
CA THR A 16 15.05 -20.61 12.53
C THR A 16 15.46 -19.39 13.35
N LEU A 17 15.85 -18.30 12.65
CA LEU A 17 16.16 -17.04 13.28
C LEU A 17 14.94 -16.48 14.03
N ALA A 18 13.79 -16.39 13.37
CA ALA A 18 12.57 -15.81 13.90
C ALA A 18 12.01 -16.57 15.12
N SER A 19 12.33 -17.87 15.24
CA SER A 19 11.96 -18.70 16.39
C SER A 19 12.95 -18.61 17.56
N SER A 20 14.12 -18.01 17.34
CA SER A 20 15.17 -17.93 18.37
C SER A 20 14.74 -17.06 19.56
N LYS A 21 15.28 -17.36 20.74
CA LYS A 21 15.00 -16.58 21.96
C LYS A 21 15.56 -15.16 21.85
N ASP A 22 16.70 -15.01 21.20
CA ASP A 22 17.38 -13.72 21.08
C ASP A 22 16.60 -12.81 20.13
N TYR A 23 16.12 -13.32 18.99
CA TYR A 23 15.25 -12.58 18.09
C TYR A 23 14.00 -12.06 18.80
N LYS A 24 13.28 -12.95 19.48
CA LYS A 24 12.07 -12.59 20.25
C LYS A 24 12.36 -11.56 21.33
N ALA A 25 13.49 -11.69 22.04
CA ALA A 25 13.89 -10.75 23.06
C ALA A 25 14.23 -9.35 22.49
N VAL A 26 14.75 -9.27 21.27
CA VAL A 26 14.95 -8.01 20.56
C VAL A 26 13.62 -7.40 20.15
N MET A 27 12.74 -8.16 19.49
CA MET A 27 11.47 -7.66 18.98
C MET A 27 10.58 -7.09 20.11
N LEU A 28 10.54 -7.74 21.27
CA LEU A 28 9.78 -7.30 22.45
C LEU A 28 10.26 -5.97 23.05
N ARG A 29 11.42 -5.46 22.65
CA ARG A 29 12.02 -4.21 23.20
C ARG A 29 11.95 -3.04 22.25
N LEU A 30 11.49 -3.26 21.00
CA LEU A 30 11.51 -2.23 19.98
C LEU A 30 10.50 -1.12 20.29
N ASP A 31 11.00 0.09 20.25
CA ASP A 31 10.22 1.33 20.19
C ASP A 31 10.00 1.77 18.73
N SER A 32 10.94 1.42 17.83
CA SER A 32 10.91 1.80 16.42
C SER A 32 11.26 0.62 15.52
N LEU A 33 10.45 0.40 14.49
CA LEU A 33 10.65 -0.63 13.46
C LEU A 33 10.48 -0.02 12.06
N SER A 34 11.53 -0.11 11.24
CA SER A 34 11.50 0.32 9.86
C SER A 34 11.92 -0.84 8.95
N LEU A 35 11.02 -1.30 8.10
CA LEU A 35 11.25 -2.40 7.18
C LEU A 35 11.19 -1.91 5.74
N HIS A 36 12.31 -2.01 5.02
CA HIS A 36 12.38 -1.80 3.59
C HIS A 36 12.44 -3.17 2.92
N ILE A 37 11.28 -3.62 2.51
CA ILE A 37 11.06 -4.96 1.96
C ILE A 37 11.37 -4.96 0.48
N VAL A 38 11.99 -6.01 0.00
CA VAL A 38 12.33 -6.25 -1.41
C VAL A 38 12.00 -7.70 -1.77
N SER A 39 11.66 -7.93 -3.04
CA SER A 39 11.62 -9.28 -3.61
C SER A 39 12.88 -9.54 -4.43
N GLU A 40 13.36 -10.76 -4.45
CA GLU A 40 14.30 -11.19 -5.46
C GLU A 40 13.56 -11.29 -6.80
N THR A 41 13.82 -10.32 -7.67
CA THR A 41 13.37 -10.37 -9.06
C THR A 41 14.59 -10.49 -9.94
N ASP A 42 14.57 -11.43 -10.87
CA ASP A 42 15.54 -11.46 -11.94
C ASP A 42 15.29 -10.23 -12.83
N GLU A 43 16.27 -9.34 -12.94
CA GLU A 43 16.18 -8.10 -13.75
C GLU A 43 15.88 -8.39 -15.23
N TYR A 44 16.10 -9.63 -15.69
CA TYR A 44 15.84 -10.08 -17.05
C TYR A 44 14.41 -10.59 -17.27
N ILE A 45 13.63 -10.78 -16.20
CA ILE A 45 12.24 -11.22 -16.34
C ILE A 45 11.38 -9.97 -16.56
N ILE A 46 10.98 -9.77 -17.81
CA ILE A 46 10.08 -8.68 -18.25
C ILE A 46 8.71 -8.74 -17.54
N HIS A 47 8.41 -9.86 -16.89
CA HIS A 47 7.17 -10.11 -16.17
C HIS A 47 7.45 -10.24 -14.68
N PRO A 48 7.01 -9.28 -13.86
CA PRO A 48 7.11 -9.41 -12.41
C PRO A 48 6.35 -10.67 -11.99
N ASP A 49 7.07 -11.61 -11.39
CA ASP A 49 6.51 -12.88 -10.95
C ASP A 49 5.56 -12.70 -9.76
N PHE A 50 4.33 -12.32 -10.06
CA PHE A 50 3.24 -12.37 -9.09
C PHE A 50 2.83 -13.82 -8.76
N TYR A 51 3.51 -14.78 -9.35
CA TYR A 51 3.29 -16.19 -9.11
C TYR A 51 4.29 -16.77 -8.10
N LEU A 52 5.26 -15.96 -7.65
CA LEU A 52 6.12 -16.37 -6.55
C LEU A 52 5.27 -16.47 -5.27
N PRO A 53 5.24 -17.63 -4.61
CA PRO A 53 4.45 -17.82 -3.39
C PRO A 53 4.99 -17.02 -2.21
N GLU A 54 6.27 -16.63 -2.24
CA GLU A 54 6.98 -15.97 -1.17
C GLU A 54 6.35 -14.64 -0.77
N PRO A 55 6.11 -13.66 -1.68
CA PRO A 55 5.45 -12.40 -1.33
C PRO A 55 4.06 -12.61 -0.71
N TYR A 56 3.29 -13.55 -1.24
CA TYR A 56 1.94 -13.84 -0.72
C TYR A 56 1.98 -14.40 0.70
N ARG A 57 2.89 -15.31 0.95
CA ARG A 57 3.11 -15.88 2.27
C ARG A 57 3.62 -14.82 3.24
N PHE A 58 4.60 -14.04 2.80
CA PHE A 58 5.21 -13.00 3.63
C PHE A 58 4.17 -11.96 4.07
N PHE A 59 3.49 -11.31 3.16
CA PHE A 59 2.50 -10.29 3.49
C PHE A 59 1.22 -10.86 4.11
N GLY A 60 0.79 -12.04 3.67
CA GLY A 60 -0.41 -12.68 4.18
C GLY A 60 -0.27 -13.23 5.60
N ASN A 61 0.94 -13.58 6.03
CA ASN A 61 1.18 -14.24 7.29
C ASN A 61 2.45 -13.81 8.01
N ASP A 62 3.62 -13.94 7.35
CA ASP A 62 4.92 -13.91 8.03
C ASP A 62 5.29 -12.51 8.53
N LEU A 63 4.96 -11.46 7.78
CA LEU A 63 5.14 -10.07 8.21
C LEU A 63 4.40 -9.81 9.53
N ARG A 64 3.14 -10.24 9.60
CA ARG A 64 2.35 -10.11 10.81
C ARG A 64 2.95 -10.91 11.96
N GLN A 65 3.14 -12.20 11.75
CA GLN A 65 3.49 -13.16 12.81
C GLN A 65 4.88 -12.90 13.40
N TYR A 66 5.85 -12.58 12.54
CA TYR A 66 7.25 -12.51 12.98
C TYR A 66 7.75 -11.07 13.20
N TRP A 67 7.20 -10.08 12.49
CA TRP A 67 7.71 -8.71 12.57
C TRP A 67 6.81 -7.77 13.34
N LEU A 68 5.49 -7.89 13.18
CA LEU A 68 4.55 -6.90 13.72
C LEU A 68 3.99 -7.32 15.07
N GLU A 69 3.38 -8.51 15.20
CA GLU A 69 2.78 -8.96 16.44
C GLU A 69 3.75 -8.98 17.64
N PRO A 70 5.01 -9.42 17.50
CA PRO A 70 5.95 -9.39 18.62
C PRO A 70 6.28 -7.99 19.15
N THR A 71 6.03 -6.94 18.34
CA THR A 71 6.35 -5.55 18.71
C THR A 71 5.15 -4.76 19.18
N CYS A 72 3.92 -5.31 19.11
CA CYS A 72 2.67 -4.58 19.30
C CYS A 72 2.63 -3.74 20.58
N ASP A 73 3.07 -4.30 21.72
CA ASP A 73 2.86 -3.67 23.03
C ASP A 73 3.64 -2.35 23.22
N LYS A 74 4.80 -2.22 22.59
CA LYS A 74 5.73 -1.12 22.85
C LYS A 74 6.04 -0.22 21.67
N LEU A 75 5.70 -0.66 20.47
CA LEU A 75 6.08 0.06 19.25
C LEU A 75 5.45 1.45 19.21
N LYS A 76 6.31 2.45 19.02
CA LYS A 76 5.95 3.87 18.89
C LYS A 76 6.06 4.36 17.44
N HIS A 77 6.98 3.78 16.68
CA HIS A 77 7.27 4.20 15.31
C HIS A 77 7.29 2.98 14.40
N LEU A 78 6.41 2.97 13.41
CA LEU A 78 6.33 1.91 12.40
C LEU A 78 6.50 2.50 11.01
N ARG A 79 7.44 1.97 10.23
CA ARG A 79 7.58 2.25 8.81
C ARG A 79 7.60 0.94 8.03
N LEU A 80 6.71 0.84 7.03
CA LEU A 80 6.64 -0.27 6.09
C LEU A 80 6.78 0.26 4.67
N HIS A 81 7.81 -0.19 3.98
CA HIS A 81 8.11 0.17 2.60
C HIS A 81 8.36 -1.11 1.80
N TYR A 82 7.66 -1.27 0.67
CA TYR A 82 7.95 -2.32 -0.29
C TYR A 82 8.45 -1.69 -1.59
N ARG A 83 9.69 -2.00 -1.95
CA ARG A 83 10.43 -1.25 -2.95
C ARG A 83 9.94 -1.48 -4.37
N GLU A 84 9.72 -2.73 -4.76
CA GLU A 84 9.50 -3.10 -6.16
C GLU A 84 8.08 -2.81 -6.62
N LYS A 85 7.09 -3.03 -5.77
CA LYS A 85 5.68 -3.05 -6.18
C LYS A 85 4.75 -2.42 -5.14
N PRO A 86 3.57 -1.93 -5.54
CA PRO A 86 2.49 -1.67 -4.63
C PRO A 86 2.06 -2.97 -3.91
N TRP A 87 1.71 -2.88 -2.64
CA TRP A 87 1.32 -4.00 -1.77
C TRP A 87 -0.02 -3.74 -1.07
N ALA A 88 -0.46 -4.66 -0.24
CA ALA A 88 -1.73 -4.66 0.50
C ALA A 88 -2.98 -4.97 -0.32
N TYR A 89 -2.87 -5.03 -1.65
CA TYR A 89 -3.90 -5.57 -2.51
C TYR A 89 -3.44 -6.88 -3.16
N LEU A 90 -2.33 -6.84 -3.88
CA LEU A 90 -1.66 -8.01 -4.42
C LEU A 90 -0.13 -7.78 -4.31
N PRO A 91 0.55 -8.45 -3.37
CA PRO A 91 0.02 -9.39 -2.38
C PRO A 91 -0.88 -8.75 -1.32
N TYR A 92 -1.88 -9.49 -0.83
CA TYR A 92 -2.70 -9.09 0.31
C TYR A 92 -1.85 -9.01 1.58
N CYS A 93 -2.09 -7.98 2.40
CA CYS A 93 -1.42 -7.85 3.71
C CYS A 93 -2.42 -7.98 4.85
N ASN A 94 -2.16 -8.92 5.75
CA ASN A 94 -3.05 -9.24 6.87
C ASN A 94 -2.81 -8.30 8.06
N LEU A 95 -3.28 -7.05 7.96
CA LEU A 95 -3.26 -6.08 9.06
C LEU A 95 -4.54 -6.04 9.92
N PRO A 96 -5.73 -6.50 9.46
CA PRO A 96 -6.95 -6.43 10.26
C PRO A 96 -6.78 -7.02 11.65
N GLY A 97 -7.25 -6.27 12.67
CA GLY A 97 -7.16 -6.68 14.07
C GLY A 97 -5.77 -6.55 14.72
N LEU A 98 -4.75 -6.16 13.96
CA LEU A 98 -3.45 -5.81 14.54
C LEU A 98 -3.51 -4.39 15.11
N HIS A 99 -3.13 -4.22 16.37
CA HIS A 99 -3.21 -2.93 17.06
C HIS A 99 -1.94 -2.65 17.86
N PHE A 100 -1.47 -1.41 17.79
CA PHE A 100 -0.29 -0.92 18.50
C PHE A 100 -0.69 0.19 19.48
N PRO A 101 -0.94 -0.12 20.75
CA PRO A 101 -1.49 0.82 21.72
C PRO A 101 -0.59 2.03 22.03
N SER A 102 0.68 1.95 21.66
CA SER A 102 1.66 3.03 21.89
C SER A 102 2.10 3.76 20.63
N LEU A 103 1.51 3.47 19.45
CA LEU A 103 1.96 3.97 18.16
C LEU A 103 1.77 5.48 18.04
N LYS A 104 2.88 6.20 17.80
CA LYS A 104 2.93 7.66 17.62
C LYS A 104 3.15 8.08 16.16
N SER A 105 3.89 7.26 15.41
CA SER A 105 4.22 7.57 14.02
C SER A 105 4.03 6.33 13.15
N LEU A 106 3.31 6.51 12.05
CA LEU A 106 3.08 5.50 11.03
C LEU A 106 3.49 6.05 9.66
N SER A 107 4.40 5.34 8.99
CA SER A 107 4.80 5.63 7.62
C SER A 107 4.56 4.41 6.74
N LEU A 108 3.76 4.58 5.70
CA LEU A 108 3.42 3.54 4.74
C LEU A 108 3.86 3.98 3.36
N SER A 109 4.59 3.12 2.66
CA SER A 109 5.06 3.41 1.32
C SER A 109 4.57 2.38 0.33
N ARG A 110 3.97 2.84 -0.77
CA ARG A 110 3.38 2.03 -1.85
C ARG A 110 2.26 1.08 -1.41
N MET A 111 1.63 1.35 -0.28
CA MET A 111 0.43 0.63 0.13
C MET A 111 -0.74 1.00 -0.78
N THR A 112 -1.37 0.02 -1.39
CA THR A 112 -2.56 0.22 -2.23
C THR A 112 -3.81 0.17 -1.37
N PHE A 113 -4.59 1.23 -1.39
CA PHE A 113 -5.88 1.28 -0.74
C PHE A 113 -6.97 0.79 -1.69
N THR A 114 -7.86 -0.06 -1.17
CA THR A 114 -9.01 -0.61 -1.90
C THR A 114 -10.25 -0.71 -1.01
N HIS A 115 -10.05 -0.89 0.29
CA HIS A 115 -11.09 -1.21 1.25
C HIS A 115 -11.05 -0.27 2.46
N GLU A 116 -12.21 0.02 3.00
CA GLU A 116 -12.36 0.91 4.16
C GLU A 116 -11.60 0.43 5.39
N TRP A 117 -11.49 -0.89 5.61
CA TRP A 117 -10.78 -1.42 6.77
C TRP A 117 -9.31 -0.95 6.86
N GLN A 118 -8.69 -0.60 5.72
CA GLN A 118 -7.31 -0.09 5.70
C GLN A 118 -7.21 1.27 6.39
N VAL A 119 -8.20 2.12 6.16
CA VAL A 119 -8.32 3.42 6.85
C VAL A 119 -8.74 3.20 8.30
N ASP A 120 -9.67 2.25 8.56
CA ASP A 120 -10.08 1.90 9.92
C ASP A 120 -8.91 1.39 10.76
N TRP A 121 -8.03 0.59 10.16
CA TRP A 121 -6.82 0.15 10.83
C TRP A 121 -5.94 1.33 11.24
N ILE A 122 -5.73 2.32 10.37
CA ILE A 122 -4.98 3.53 10.72
C ILE A 122 -5.67 4.29 11.85
N THR A 123 -6.98 4.55 11.71
CA THR A 123 -7.75 5.32 12.70
C THR A 123 -7.93 4.61 14.03
N SER A 124 -7.80 3.27 14.07
CA SER A 124 -7.83 2.51 15.33
C SER A 124 -6.73 2.94 16.32
N HIS A 125 -5.67 3.60 15.83
CA HIS A 125 -4.57 4.13 16.64
C HIS A 125 -4.79 5.63 17.03
N GLY A 126 -5.99 6.17 16.84
CA GLY A 126 -6.27 7.60 16.99
C GLY A 126 -6.02 8.18 18.39
N SER A 127 -5.97 7.35 19.43
CA SER A 127 -5.65 7.78 20.79
C SER A 127 -4.17 8.15 21.00
N THR A 128 -3.27 7.67 20.14
CA THR A 128 -1.82 7.82 20.33
C THR A 128 -1.09 8.34 19.09
N LEU A 129 -1.67 8.17 17.90
CA LEU A 129 -1.04 8.48 16.64
C LEU A 129 -0.97 10.00 16.41
N THR A 130 0.25 10.51 16.32
CA THR A 130 0.53 11.95 16.13
C THR A 130 1.11 12.27 14.77
N SER A 131 1.61 11.27 14.03
CA SER A 131 2.23 11.45 12.72
C SER A 131 1.83 10.32 11.76
N VAL A 132 1.37 10.67 10.56
CA VAL A 132 1.08 9.75 9.47
C VAL A 132 1.74 10.26 8.19
N THR A 133 2.47 9.36 7.52
CA THR A 133 3.05 9.62 6.19
C THR A 133 2.60 8.53 5.23
N LEU A 134 2.03 8.92 4.10
CA LEU A 134 1.63 8.05 3.00
C LEU A 134 2.48 8.40 1.78
N GLU A 135 3.37 7.50 1.41
CA GLU A 135 4.35 7.71 0.35
C GLU A 135 4.02 6.82 -0.86
N ASP A 136 3.73 7.43 -2.00
CA ASP A 136 3.33 6.71 -3.24
C ASP A 136 2.21 5.66 -3.01
N CYS A 137 1.23 6.01 -2.17
CA CYS A 137 0.11 5.15 -1.81
C CYS A 137 -1.10 5.47 -2.71
N PRO A 138 -1.41 4.68 -3.73
CA PRO A 138 -2.59 4.91 -4.56
C PRO A 138 -3.85 4.26 -3.98
N ILE A 139 -5.02 4.73 -4.41
CA ILE A 139 -6.26 3.96 -4.34
C ILE A 139 -6.46 3.21 -5.66
N ALA A 140 -6.62 1.89 -5.61
CA ALA A 140 -7.07 1.15 -6.77
C ALA A 140 -8.59 1.31 -6.92
N HIS A 141 -9.03 1.97 -8.01
CA HIS A 141 -10.45 2.15 -8.29
C HIS A 141 -11.02 1.07 -9.21
N GLY A 142 -10.17 0.20 -9.74
CA GLY A 142 -10.57 -0.94 -10.54
C GLY A 142 -9.50 -2.00 -10.59
N ALA A 143 -9.92 -3.23 -10.83
CA ALA A 143 -9.03 -4.36 -11.04
C ALA A 143 -9.59 -5.31 -12.10
N PHE A 144 -8.72 -5.80 -12.99
CA PHE A 144 -8.97 -6.92 -13.86
C PHE A 144 -8.14 -8.10 -13.38
N ILE A 145 -8.77 -9.18 -12.96
CA ILE A 145 -8.12 -10.28 -12.26
C ILE A 145 -8.51 -11.60 -12.87
N ALA A 146 -7.51 -12.42 -13.17
CA ALA A 146 -7.68 -13.80 -13.67
C ALA A 146 -7.88 -14.83 -12.53
N MET A 147 -7.78 -14.41 -11.29
CA MET A 147 -7.95 -15.29 -10.12
C MET A 147 -9.31 -15.06 -9.46
N PRO A 148 -9.88 -16.10 -8.80
CA PRO A 148 -11.10 -15.90 -8.04
C PRO A 148 -10.87 -14.91 -6.90
N LEU A 149 -11.84 -14.03 -6.64
CA LEU A 149 -11.83 -13.19 -5.46
C LEU A 149 -12.37 -13.96 -4.25
N ARG A 150 -11.81 -13.66 -3.11
CA ARG A 150 -12.34 -14.05 -1.80
C ARG A 150 -13.66 -13.29 -1.52
N ALA A 151 -14.38 -13.72 -0.50
CA ALA A 151 -15.61 -13.05 -0.07
C ALA A 151 -15.40 -11.57 0.31
N ASP A 152 -14.19 -11.24 0.77
CA ASP A 152 -13.75 -9.88 1.10
C ASP A 152 -13.24 -9.07 -0.11
N ARG A 153 -13.44 -9.57 -1.33
CA ARG A 153 -13.03 -8.97 -2.60
C ARG A 153 -11.53 -8.80 -2.80
N TYR A 154 -10.70 -9.50 -2.02
CA TYR A 154 -9.28 -9.64 -2.30
C TYR A 154 -9.02 -10.84 -3.21
N PRO A 155 -7.95 -10.81 -4.02
CA PRO A 155 -7.53 -11.98 -4.78
C PRO A 155 -7.23 -13.16 -3.85
N ALA A 156 -7.58 -14.38 -4.31
CA ALA A 156 -7.20 -15.59 -3.58
C ALA A 156 -5.68 -15.70 -3.51
N LEU A 157 -5.18 -16.13 -2.34
CA LEU A 157 -3.75 -16.09 -2.03
C LEU A 157 -2.91 -17.17 -2.74
N GLU A 158 -3.54 -18.16 -3.36
CA GLU A 158 -2.81 -19.22 -4.04
C GLU A 158 -2.76 -18.95 -5.53
N PRO A 159 -1.56 -18.70 -6.08
CA PRO A 159 -1.38 -18.66 -7.52
C PRO A 159 -1.66 -20.06 -8.05
N CYS A 160 -2.82 -20.25 -8.65
CA CYS A 160 -3.14 -21.47 -9.31
C CYS A 160 -2.48 -21.47 -10.69
N GLU A 161 -1.51 -22.37 -10.93
CA GLU A 161 -0.91 -22.53 -12.28
C GLU A 161 -1.97 -22.77 -13.36
N SER A 162 -3.10 -23.38 -13.02
CA SER A 162 -4.24 -23.57 -13.92
C SER A 162 -4.94 -22.26 -14.28
N ALA A 163 -4.80 -21.19 -13.50
CA ALA A 163 -5.41 -19.90 -13.81
C ALA A 163 -4.63 -19.14 -14.91
N ARG A 164 -3.37 -19.48 -15.15
CA ARG A 164 -2.54 -18.86 -16.21
C ARG A 164 -3.15 -18.96 -17.61
N ASN A 165 -3.96 -19.99 -17.88
CA ASN A 165 -4.47 -20.29 -19.21
C ASN A 165 -5.99 -20.19 -19.34
N ASP A 166 -6.71 -19.88 -18.26
CA ASP A 166 -8.18 -19.85 -18.28
C ASP A 166 -8.71 -18.41 -18.17
N VAL A 167 -8.70 -17.72 -19.30
CA VAL A 167 -9.25 -16.35 -19.45
C VAL A 167 -10.74 -16.28 -19.08
N SER A 168 -11.45 -17.41 -19.04
CA SER A 168 -12.87 -17.45 -18.68
C SER A 168 -13.14 -17.11 -17.21
N ARG A 169 -12.12 -17.11 -16.37
CA ARG A 169 -12.19 -16.77 -14.93
C ARG A 169 -11.84 -15.32 -14.63
N CYS A 170 -11.46 -14.55 -15.64
CA CYS A 170 -11.13 -13.14 -15.46
C CYS A 170 -12.39 -12.35 -15.08
N GLY A 171 -12.27 -11.52 -14.06
CA GLY A 171 -13.31 -10.62 -13.59
C GLY A 171 -12.89 -9.17 -13.60
N GLU A 172 -13.82 -8.28 -13.93
CA GLU A 172 -13.67 -6.84 -13.80
C GLU A 172 -14.30 -6.41 -12.46
N TRP A 173 -13.52 -5.73 -11.64
CA TRP A 173 -13.94 -5.28 -10.31
C TRP A 173 -13.79 -3.77 -10.20
N LYS A 174 -14.74 -3.14 -9.54
CA LYS A 174 -14.72 -1.70 -9.25
C LYS A 174 -14.72 -1.50 -7.74
N TYR A 175 -13.94 -0.51 -7.30
CA TYR A 175 -13.84 -0.12 -5.90
C TYR A 175 -14.30 1.32 -5.73
N ASP A 176 -15.13 1.54 -4.71
CA ASP A 176 -15.77 2.83 -4.46
C ASP A 176 -15.02 3.70 -3.47
N LEU A 177 -13.88 3.22 -2.94
CA LEU A 177 -13.05 4.01 -2.04
C LEU A 177 -12.49 5.23 -2.79
N ARG A 178 -12.53 6.39 -2.14
CA ARG A 178 -12.03 7.66 -2.67
C ARG A 178 -11.18 8.36 -1.63
N TRP A 179 -10.24 9.20 -2.06
CA TRP A 179 -9.36 9.92 -1.16
C TRP A 179 -10.10 10.87 -0.23
N HIS A 180 -11.14 11.57 -0.70
CA HIS A 180 -11.94 12.43 0.17
C HIS A 180 -12.58 11.64 1.33
N HIS A 181 -13.09 10.43 1.11
CA HIS A 181 -13.57 9.57 2.19
C HIS A 181 -12.46 9.19 3.17
N CYS A 182 -11.26 8.87 2.64
CA CYS A 182 -10.12 8.53 3.47
C CYS A 182 -9.68 9.73 4.34
N PHE A 183 -9.52 10.91 3.74
CA PHE A 183 -9.09 12.12 4.46
C PHE A 183 -10.10 12.56 5.51
N GLN A 184 -11.40 12.52 5.21
CA GLN A 184 -12.46 12.80 6.18
C GLN A 184 -12.41 11.83 7.37
N ARG A 185 -12.24 10.53 7.12
CA ARG A 185 -12.12 9.52 8.19
C ARG A 185 -10.85 9.69 9.02
N LEU A 186 -9.72 9.99 8.39
CA LEU A 186 -8.47 10.30 9.09
C LEU A 186 -8.62 11.55 9.98
N ASN A 187 -9.27 12.61 9.47
CA ASN A 187 -9.51 13.84 10.22
C ASN A 187 -10.38 13.59 11.47
N LEU A 188 -11.44 12.80 11.33
CA LEU A 188 -12.36 12.48 12.43
C LEU A 188 -11.73 11.48 13.42
N GLY A 189 -11.01 10.47 12.91
CA GLY A 189 -10.49 9.38 13.72
C GLY A 189 -9.16 9.65 14.41
N LEU A 190 -8.37 10.65 13.96
CA LEU A 190 -7.03 10.93 14.47
C LEU A 190 -6.97 12.29 15.18
N ALA A 191 -7.66 12.43 16.31
CA ALA A 191 -7.77 13.69 17.05
C ALA A 191 -6.41 14.25 17.53
N HIS A 192 -5.40 13.40 17.68
CA HIS A 192 -4.06 13.79 18.15
C HIS A 192 -3.04 13.97 17.00
N LEU A 193 -3.47 13.88 15.75
CA LEU A 193 -2.59 14.00 14.59
C LEU A 193 -2.05 15.44 14.49
N ARG A 194 -0.71 15.57 14.48
CA ARG A 194 0.04 16.82 14.39
C ARG A 194 0.88 16.94 13.14
N HIS A 195 1.12 15.78 12.48
CA HIS A 195 1.83 15.72 11.22
C HIS A 195 1.12 14.78 10.26
N PHE A 196 0.79 15.27 9.07
CA PHE A 196 0.25 14.48 7.99
C PHE A 196 0.95 14.83 6.68
N ALA A 197 1.44 13.83 5.99
CA ALA A 197 2.06 14.01 4.69
C ALA A 197 1.60 12.94 3.70
N VAL A 198 1.33 13.36 2.47
CA VAL A 198 1.17 12.50 1.31
C VAL A 198 2.25 12.88 0.31
N THR A 199 3.09 11.94 -0.06
CA THR A 199 4.24 12.19 -0.94
C THR A 199 4.24 11.23 -2.12
N TYR A 200 4.84 11.65 -3.23
CA TYR A 200 4.97 10.84 -4.45
C TYR A 200 6.43 10.67 -4.89
N GLU A 201 7.37 11.17 -4.14
CA GLU A 201 8.78 10.97 -4.46
C GLU A 201 9.24 9.59 -3.97
N PRO A 202 9.85 8.78 -4.83
CA PRO A 202 10.42 7.52 -4.39
C PRO A 202 11.56 7.81 -3.42
N TRP A 203 11.56 7.11 -2.30
CA TRP A 203 12.69 7.09 -1.36
C TRP A 203 14.01 6.86 -2.11
N ARG A 204 15.02 7.67 -1.81
CA ARG A 204 16.38 7.49 -2.33
C ARG A 204 17.25 6.86 -1.26
N PRO A 205 18.14 5.91 -1.61
CA PRO A 205 19.15 5.41 -0.68
C PRO A 205 19.97 6.58 -0.12
N GLY A 206 19.92 6.76 1.20
CA GLY A 206 20.61 7.88 1.88
C GLY A 206 19.67 8.91 2.49
N ASP A 207 18.39 8.92 2.14
CA ASP A 207 17.39 9.75 2.82
C ASP A 207 17.22 9.25 4.26
N THR A 208 17.29 10.16 5.21
CA THR A 208 17.01 9.81 6.60
C THR A 208 15.53 9.44 6.74
N PRO A 209 15.21 8.35 7.44
CA PRO A 209 13.86 7.77 7.45
C PRO A 209 12.75 8.67 7.98
N PHE A 210 13.07 9.84 8.50
CA PHE A 210 12.13 10.68 9.27
C PHE A 210 12.08 12.16 8.83
N GLU A 211 12.87 12.58 7.85
CA GLU A 211 12.84 13.94 7.33
C GLU A 211 12.02 14.00 6.03
N VAL A 212 10.70 14.03 6.18
CA VAL A 212 9.82 14.42 5.08
C VAL A 212 9.70 15.94 5.14
N THR A 213 10.32 16.64 4.21
CA THR A 213 10.18 18.09 4.10
C THR A 213 8.73 18.46 3.75
N ALA A 214 8.19 19.42 4.46
CA ALA A 214 6.79 19.87 4.40
C ALA A 214 6.32 20.44 3.05
N ASP A 215 7.19 20.45 2.03
CA ASP A 215 6.92 21.13 0.75
C ASP A 215 6.34 20.20 -0.35
N SER A 216 6.08 18.94 -0.02
CA SER A 216 5.59 17.94 -0.98
C SER A 216 4.06 17.87 -1.11
N SER A 217 3.32 18.69 -0.40
CA SER A 217 1.85 18.72 -0.40
C SER A 217 1.23 19.12 -1.75
N ALA A 218 1.98 19.82 -2.60
CA ALA A 218 1.46 20.33 -3.87
C ALA A 218 1.31 19.30 -5.00
N ARG A 219 1.80 18.06 -4.84
CA ARG A 219 1.82 17.04 -5.91
C ARG A 219 0.84 15.88 -5.73
N VAL A 220 -0.11 15.98 -4.82
CA VAL A 220 -1.12 14.94 -4.55
C VAL A 220 -1.98 14.61 -5.79
N ALA A 221 -2.08 15.53 -6.74
CA ALA A 221 -3.04 15.47 -7.83
C ALA A 221 -2.81 14.34 -8.85
N VAL A 222 -1.57 13.89 -9.04
CA VAL A 222 -1.22 13.20 -10.30
C VAL A 222 -1.30 11.67 -10.28
N GLN A 223 -1.21 11.04 -9.11
CA GLN A 223 -1.16 9.56 -9.02
C GLN A 223 -2.06 8.99 -7.92
N ARG A 224 -3.16 9.68 -7.63
CA ARG A 224 -4.08 9.32 -6.54
C ARG A 224 -4.79 7.98 -6.72
N TYR A 225 -5.05 7.62 -7.97
CA TYR A 225 -5.78 6.42 -8.33
C TYR A 225 -5.00 5.57 -9.33
N CYS A 226 -5.21 4.27 -9.26
CA CYS A 226 -4.65 3.32 -10.21
C CYS A 226 -5.66 2.23 -10.56
N ILE A 227 -5.35 1.50 -11.60
CA ILE A 227 -6.05 0.27 -12.00
C ILE A 227 -5.04 -0.87 -11.90
N PHE A 228 -5.47 -2.00 -11.39
CA PHE A 228 -4.70 -3.22 -11.44
C PHE A 228 -5.17 -4.08 -12.61
N ASP A 229 -4.24 -4.51 -13.46
CA ASP A 229 -4.52 -5.41 -14.58
C ASP A 229 -3.63 -6.65 -14.48
N GLN A 230 -4.26 -7.79 -14.31
CA GLN A 230 -3.61 -9.08 -14.33
C GLN A 230 -3.82 -9.72 -15.70
N ASP A 231 -2.86 -9.60 -16.59
CA ASP A 231 -2.91 -10.26 -17.88
C ASP A 231 -2.02 -11.52 -17.93
N ASN A 232 -2.07 -12.25 -19.08
CA ASN A 232 -1.26 -13.43 -19.30
C ASN A 232 0.26 -13.16 -19.38
N LYS A 233 0.68 -11.90 -19.37
CA LYS A 233 2.08 -11.47 -19.52
C LYS A 233 2.65 -10.81 -18.29
N GLY A 234 1.86 -10.61 -17.25
CA GLY A 234 2.28 -9.98 -16.01
C GLY A 234 1.19 -9.10 -15.41
N ASN A 235 1.43 -8.66 -14.20
CA ASN A 235 0.50 -7.81 -13.48
C ASN A 235 0.97 -6.36 -13.60
N ILE A 236 0.11 -5.50 -14.07
CA ILE A 236 0.43 -4.11 -14.34
C ILE A 236 -0.41 -3.20 -13.46
N TRP A 237 0.26 -2.34 -12.71
CA TRP A 237 -0.36 -1.20 -12.06
C TRP A 237 -0.37 -0.03 -13.04
N ILE A 238 -1.56 0.30 -13.54
CA ILE A 238 -1.74 1.39 -14.49
C ILE A 238 -2.05 2.65 -13.70
N LYS A 239 -1.09 3.57 -13.69
CA LYS A 239 -1.28 4.91 -13.15
C LYS A 239 -1.55 5.86 -14.31
N PRO A 240 -2.54 6.77 -14.20
CA PRO A 240 -2.74 7.78 -15.20
C PRO A 240 -1.52 8.71 -15.27
N VAL A 241 -1.05 8.97 -16.48
CA VAL A 241 0.02 9.93 -16.71
C VAL A 241 -0.60 11.25 -17.16
N PRO A 242 -0.38 12.37 -16.43
CA PRO A 242 -0.94 13.66 -16.80
C PRO A 242 -0.55 14.05 -18.22
N GLY A 243 -1.53 14.48 -19.01
CA GLY A 243 -1.32 14.96 -20.37
C GLY A 243 -1.10 13.89 -21.44
N SER A 244 -1.08 12.60 -21.08
CA SER A 244 -0.91 11.52 -22.05
C SER A 244 -2.21 10.82 -22.44
N TRP A 245 -3.30 11.10 -21.74
CA TRP A 245 -4.59 10.42 -21.94
C TRP A 245 -5.68 11.47 -22.15
N SER A 246 -6.14 11.59 -23.38
CA SER A 246 -7.41 12.26 -23.62
C SER A 246 -8.56 11.33 -23.18
N GLN A 247 -9.70 11.88 -22.78
CA GLN A 247 -10.89 11.06 -22.53
C GLN A 247 -11.27 10.22 -23.77
N GLU A 248 -10.95 10.71 -24.96
CA GLU A 248 -11.16 9.99 -26.21
C GLU A 248 -10.21 8.79 -26.36
N ASP A 249 -8.94 8.91 -25.93
CA ASP A 249 -7.99 7.80 -25.94
C ASP A 249 -8.40 6.70 -24.98
N VAL A 250 -8.91 7.07 -23.78
CA VAL A 250 -9.46 6.12 -22.81
C VAL A 250 -10.73 5.46 -23.34
N ALA A 251 -11.61 6.23 -23.97
CA ALA A 251 -12.86 5.72 -24.58
C ALA A 251 -12.60 4.84 -25.80
N ALA A 252 -11.51 5.10 -26.55
CA ALA A 252 -11.10 4.31 -27.71
C ALA A 252 -10.32 3.03 -27.32
N GLY A 253 -9.94 2.86 -26.04
CA GLY A 253 -9.12 1.74 -25.58
C GLY A 253 -7.68 1.78 -26.13
N THR A 254 -7.23 2.95 -26.63
CA THR A 254 -5.94 3.11 -27.30
C THR A 254 -4.93 3.92 -26.48
N ALA A 255 -5.37 4.53 -25.39
CA ALA A 255 -4.56 5.40 -24.56
C ALA A 255 -3.41 4.65 -23.87
N GLY A 256 -2.24 4.73 -24.46
CA GLY A 256 -0.99 4.27 -23.85
C GLY A 256 -0.87 2.76 -23.61
N LEU A 257 -1.92 2.01 -23.89
CA LEU A 257 -1.99 0.56 -23.73
C LEU A 257 -1.34 -0.15 -24.92
N ARG A 258 -0.08 0.14 -25.21
CA ARG A 258 0.74 -0.71 -26.08
C ARG A 258 1.01 -2.08 -25.44
N TYR A 259 0.59 -2.28 -24.21
CA TYR A 259 0.56 -3.56 -23.52
C TYR A 259 -0.85 -4.14 -23.68
N HIS A 260 -0.94 -5.40 -24.05
CA HIS A 260 -2.19 -6.14 -24.25
C HIS A 260 -3.00 -6.18 -22.94
N CYS A 261 -3.76 -5.11 -22.68
CA CYS A 261 -4.73 -5.08 -21.60
C CYS A 261 -5.94 -5.90 -22.04
N ASN A 262 -6.32 -6.91 -21.27
CA ASN A 262 -7.53 -7.68 -21.51
C ASN A 262 -8.80 -6.94 -21.10
N TRP A 263 -8.64 -5.79 -20.47
CA TRP A 263 -9.77 -4.95 -20.08
C TRP A 263 -10.36 -4.24 -21.29
N LYS A 264 -11.52 -4.69 -21.73
CA LYS A 264 -12.20 -4.13 -22.91
C LYS A 264 -12.61 -2.66 -22.71
N ARG A 265 -12.90 -2.27 -21.46
CA ARG A 265 -13.26 -0.89 -21.08
C ARG A 265 -12.81 -0.66 -19.63
N PRO A 266 -11.59 -0.15 -19.42
CA PRO A 266 -11.19 0.21 -18.07
C PRO A 266 -12.17 1.20 -17.46
N PRO A 267 -12.46 1.12 -16.15
CA PRO A 267 -13.34 2.08 -15.50
C PRO A 267 -12.75 3.49 -15.68
N PRO A 268 -13.60 4.50 -15.92
CA PRO A 268 -13.15 5.87 -16.05
C PRO A 268 -12.42 6.28 -14.76
N TYR A 269 -11.42 7.14 -14.91
CA TYR A 269 -10.75 7.73 -13.76
C TYR A 269 -11.77 8.46 -12.90
N PRO A 270 -11.72 8.35 -11.56
CA PRO A 270 -12.67 9.01 -10.69
C PRO A 270 -12.66 10.53 -10.86
N ASP A 271 -13.82 11.09 -11.21
CA ASP A 271 -14.03 12.54 -11.35
C ASP A 271 -14.40 13.13 -9.98
N CYS A 272 -13.44 13.17 -9.07
CA CYS A 272 -13.61 13.66 -7.70
C CYS A 272 -12.35 14.42 -7.22
N GLU A 273 -11.67 15.10 -8.14
CA GLU A 273 -10.43 15.80 -7.80
C GLU A 273 -10.67 16.97 -6.85
N HIS A 274 -11.74 17.68 -7.07
CA HIS A 274 -12.10 18.83 -6.22
C HIS A 274 -12.38 18.37 -4.79
N GLU A 275 -13.22 17.35 -4.62
CA GLU A 275 -13.60 16.80 -3.33
C GLU A 275 -12.39 16.21 -2.59
N ASP A 276 -11.49 15.56 -3.33
CA ASP A 276 -10.26 14.99 -2.75
C ASP A 276 -9.32 16.07 -2.24
N LEU A 277 -9.16 17.18 -3.00
CA LEU A 277 -8.31 18.30 -2.60
C LEU A 277 -8.91 19.08 -1.44
N GLU A 278 -10.22 19.34 -1.45
CA GLU A 278 -10.94 20.01 -0.37
C GLU A 278 -10.81 19.21 0.94
N ALA A 279 -11.07 17.92 0.92
CA ALA A 279 -10.95 17.08 2.10
C ALA A 279 -9.50 16.96 2.61
N LEU A 280 -8.50 17.00 1.73
CA LEU A 280 -7.10 17.06 2.12
C LEU A 280 -6.76 18.39 2.80
N GLU A 281 -7.22 19.53 2.24
CA GLU A 281 -7.02 20.85 2.83
C GLU A 281 -7.62 20.92 4.23
N GLU A 282 -8.86 20.48 4.40
CA GLU A 282 -9.52 20.40 5.70
C GLU A 282 -8.72 19.58 6.72
N LEU A 283 -8.20 18.42 6.32
CA LEU A 283 -7.34 17.60 7.16
C LEU A 283 -6.05 18.34 7.55
N LEU A 284 -5.38 18.98 6.59
CA LEU A 284 -4.14 19.71 6.83
C LEU A 284 -4.34 20.94 7.73
N GLU A 285 -5.47 21.64 7.58
CA GLU A 285 -5.85 22.76 8.48
C GLU A 285 -6.11 22.27 9.90
N ALA A 286 -6.85 21.19 10.04
CA ALA A 286 -7.10 20.59 11.36
C ALA A 286 -5.80 20.13 12.03
N VAL A 287 -4.87 19.54 11.28
CA VAL A 287 -3.54 19.13 11.78
C VAL A 287 -2.73 20.33 12.24
N ARG A 288 -2.70 21.42 11.45
CA ARG A 288 -2.03 22.67 11.84
C ARG A 288 -2.63 23.29 13.12
N GLY A 289 -3.95 23.22 13.28
CA GLY A 289 -4.64 23.70 14.47
C GLY A 289 -4.40 22.88 15.74
N ARG A 290 -3.89 21.66 15.60
CA ARG A 290 -3.54 20.74 16.72
C ARG A 290 -2.07 20.82 17.13
N SER A 291 -1.22 21.47 16.32
CA SER A 291 0.22 21.67 16.56
C SER A 291 0.45 22.88 17.47
#